data_1b5c1b8a3c5ca36301babdb9bb1dd775
#
_entry.id   1b5c1b8a3c5ca36301babdb9bb1dd775
#
_cell.length_a   1.000
_cell.length_b   1.000
_cell.length_c   1.000
_cell.angle_alpha   90.00
_cell.angle_beta   90.00
_cell.angle_gamma   90.00
#
_symmetry.space_group_name_H-M   'P 1'
#
loop_
_entity.id
_entity.type
_entity.pdbx_description
1 polymer ?
#
loop_
_entity_poly.entity_id
_entity_poly.type
_entity_poly.pdbx_seq_one_letter_code
_entity_poly.pdbx_strand_id
1 'polypeptide(L)'
;MREADAVYVLWGELRKIEPDRSVVLFHAVPQGRAKELWLVVRAERTDWGEGAYAQLLDAAKRWDRNGRLTGIQIDFDSSTGELRGYAQFLARLRERLPDRFKLSATGLLDWPAHARKEDLAALAGALDEIVIQTYQGSTTIPEYAQYIDAVRRLPLPYRLALVEQGEWQAPPDLARDERFRGYVVFLLADRFKR
;
A
#
# COMPACT_ATOMS: atom_id res chain seq x y z
N MET A 1 -20.70 10.51 -10.25
CA MET A 1 -19.43 10.01 -9.72
C MET A 1 -19.75 8.72 -8.97
N ARG A 2 -19.17 7.57 -9.35
CA ARG A 2 -19.34 6.35 -8.54
C ARG A 2 -18.63 6.56 -7.22
N GLU A 3 -19.26 6.25 -6.10
CA GLU A 3 -18.60 6.25 -4.79
C GLU A 3 -17.48 5.21 -4.82
N ALA A 4 -16.31 5.56 -4.25
CA ALA A 4 -15.22 4.62 -4.12
C ALA A 4 -15.59 3.53 -3.10
N ASP A 5 -15.36 2.27 -3.43
CA ASP A 5 -15.55 1.16 -2.48
C ASP A 5 -14.49 1.15 -1.38
N ALA A 6 -13.27 1.58 -1.68
CA ALA A 6 -12.16 1.67 -0.74
C ALA A 6 -11.50 3.05 -0.79
N VAL A 7 -11.09 3.58 0.37
CA VAL A 7 -10.38 4.84 0.51
C VAL A 7 -9.09 4.62 1.30
N TYR A 8 -7.97 5.02 0.71
CA TYR A 8 -6.64 4.96 1.30
C TYR A 8 -6.22 6.38 1.67
N VAL A 9 -6.02 6.66 2.94
CA VAL A 9 -5.74 8.02 3.43
C VAL A 9 -4.37 8.08 4.06
N LEU A 10 -3.50 8.91 3.50
CA LEU A 10 -2.17 9.16 4.04
C LEU A 10 -2.28 9.84 5.41
N TRP A 11 -2.08 9.05 6.47
CA TRP A 11 -2.13 9.53 7.84
C TRP A 11 -0.85 10.25 8.24
N GLY A 12 0.31 9.71 7.85
CA GLY A 12 1.59 10.25 8.28
C GLY A 12 2.78 9.68 7.54
N GLU A 13 3.94 10.22 7.86
CA GLU A 13 5.24 9.83 7.30
C GLU A 13 6.21 9.46 8.41
N LEU A 14 6.93 8.36 8.24
CA LEU A 14 8.11 8.04 9.03
C LEU A 14 9.36 8.39 8.22
N ARG A 15 10.05 9.44 8.64
CA ARG A 15 11.16 10.02 7.91
C ARG A 15 12.51 9.36 8.29
N LYS A 16 13.50 9.49 7.41
CA LYS A 16 14.85 8.92 7.61
C LYS A 16 15.52 9.36 8.91
N ILE A 17 15.28 10.59 9.34
CA ILE A 17 16.00 11.22 10.46
C ILE A 17 15.44 10.81 11.82
N GLU A 18 14.15 10.46 11.90
CA GLU A 18 13.47 10.16 13.17
C GLU A 18 12.84 8.77 13.15
N PRO A 19 13.56 7.69 13.50
CA PRO A 19 13.04 6.32 13.40
C PRO A 19 11.94 6.01 14.41
N ASP A 20 11.82 6.83 15.46
CA ASP A 20 10.93 6.60 16.58
C ASP A 20 9.68 7.49 16.56
N ARG A 21 9.54 8.33 15.54
CA ARG A 21 8.44 9.30 15.47
C ARG A 21 7.91 9.49 14.05
N SER A 22 6.60 9.32 13.88
CA SER A 22 5.90 9.68 12.65
C SER A 22 5.51 11.16 12.63
N VAL A 23 5.66 11.81 11.49
CA VAL A 23 5.09 13.13 11.24
C VAL A 23 3.64 12.92 10.80
N VAL A 24 2.69 13.32 11.64
CA VAL A 24 1.27 13.17 11.33
C VAL A 24 0.84 14.26 10.36
N LEU A 25 0.30 13.86 9.21
CA LEU A 25 -0.19 14.76 8.16
C LEU A 25 -1.71 14.94 8.22
N PHE A 26 -2.42 13.93 8.68
CA PHE A 26 -3.88 13.94 8.74
C PHE A 26 -4.40 13.49 10.11
N HIS A 27 -4.83 14.45 10.91
CA HIS A 27 -5.27 14.19 12.30
C HIS A 27 -6.73 13.74 12.43
N ALA A 28 -7.57 14.16 11.49
CA ALA A 28 -8.99 13.86 11.54
C ALA A 28 -9.27 12.40 11.15
N VAL A 29 -10.33 11.83 11.74
CA VAL A 29 -10.83 10.53 11.25
C VAL A 29 -11.62 10.80 9.98
N PRO A 30 -11.28 10.17 8.84
CA PRO A 30 -11.99 10.38 7.59
C PRO A 30 -13.48 10.07 7.73
N GLN A 31 -14.32 10.98 7.22
CA GLN A 31 -15.76 10.80 7.13
C GLN A 31 -16.10 10.33 5.71
N GLY A 32 -16.99 9.37 5.56
CA GLY A 32 -17.39 8.88 4.25
C GLY A 32 -18.20 7.58 4.33
N ARG A 33 -18.67 7.10 3.17
CA ARG A 33 -19.48 5.89 3.06
C ARG A 33 -18.74 4.72 2.38
N ALA A 34 -17.43 4.88 2.12
CA ALA A 34 -16.63 3.79 1.56
C ALA A 34 -16.73 2.54 2.44
N LYS A 35 -16.78 1.37 1.82
CA LYS A 35 -16.85 0.08 2.51
C LYS A 35 -15.53 -0.26 3.22
N GLU A 36 -14.41 0.16 2.63
CA GLU A 36 -13.07 -0.05 3.17
C GLU A 36 -12.39 1.29 3.46
N LEU A 37 -11.85 1.44 4.65
CA LEU A 37 -11.02 2.57 5.04
C LEU A 37 -9.63 2.05 5.41
N TRP A 38 -8.60 2.57 4.75
CA TRP A 38 -7.21 2.21 4.98
C TRP A 38 -6.42 3.41 5.51
N LEU A 39 -5.69 3.20 6.61
CA LEU A 39 -4.73 4.16 7.14
C LEU A 39 -3.39 3.93 6.46
N VAL A 40 -2.87 4.91 5.73
CA VAL A 40 -1.61 4.80 5.01
C VAL A 40 -0.49 5.51 5.76
N VAL A 41 0.65 4.84 5.90
CA VAL A 41 1.90 5.41 6.40
C VAL A 41 2.93 5.38 5.29
N ARG A 42 3.45 6.54 4.91
CA ARG A 42 4.62 6.63 4.05
C ARG A 42 5.87 6.40 4.90
N ALA A 43 6.63 5.38 4.55
CA ALA A 43 7.87 5.05 5.22
C ALA A 43 9.07 5.39 4.34
N GLU A 44 10.09 6.06 4.91
CA GLU A 44 11.38 6.27 4.25
C GLU A 44 12.44 5.31 4.81
N ARG A 45 12.07 4.48 5.81
CA ARG A 45 12.91 3.46 6.45
C ARG A 45 12.06 2.36 7.08
N THR A 46 12.66 1.21 7.33
CA THR A 46 11.98 0.01 7.87
C THR A 46 12.48 -0.40 9.26
N ASP A 47 13.46 0.28 9.83
CA ASP A 47 13.98 0.08 11.19
C ASP A 47 13.29 1.03 12.16
N TRP A 48 11.98 0.84 12.36
CA TRP A 48 11.17 1.66 13.25
C TRP A 48 11.48 1.40 14.71
N GLY A 49 11.53 2.50 15.51
CA GLY A 49 11.55 2.44 16.96
C GLY A 49 10.15 2.17 17.56
N GLU A 50 10.09 1.81 18.84
CA GLU A 50 8.83 1.48 19.53
C GLU A 50 7.85 2.67 19.57
N GLY A 51 8.33 3.91 19.61
CA GLY A 51 7.50 5.11 19.54
C GLY A 51 6.71 5.22 18.25
N ALA A 52 7.31 4.87 17.09
CA ALA A 52 6.63 4.87 15.80
C ALA A 52 5.51 3.82 15.74
N TYR A 53 5.78 2.61 16.24
CA TYR A 53 4.76 1.57 16.35
C TYR A 53 3.61 1.99 17.27
N ALA A 54 3.91 2.56 18.44
CA ALA A 54 2.91 3.03 19.39
C ALA A 54 2.00 4.12 18.77
N GLN A 55 2.60 5.10 18.08
CA GLN A 55 1.84 6.15 17.39
C GLN A 55 0.90 5.59 16.32
N LEU A 56 1.38 4.62 15.51
CA LEU A 56 0.57 3.97 14.49
C LEU A 56 -0.61 3.20 15.10
N LEU A 57 -0.36 2.41 16.14
CA LEU A 57 -1.40 1.62 16.82
C LEU A 57 -2.45 2.53 17.47
N ASP A 58 -2.04 3.63 18.07
CA ASP A 58 -2.95 4.62 18.65
C ASP A 58 -3.77 5.35 17.57
N ALA A 59 -3.17 5.66 16.42
CA ALA A 59 -3.90 6.20 15.29
C ALA A 59 -4.93 5.20 14.75
N ALA A 60 -4.54 3.94 14.59
CA ALA A 60 -5.43 2.88 14.15
C ALA A 60 -6.63 2.72 15.10
N LYS A 61 -6.40 2.68 16.41
CA LYS A 61 -7.47 2.65 17.44
C LYS A 61 -8.42 3.86 17.33
N ARG A 62 -7.86 5.06 17.13
CA ARG A 62 -8.68 6.28 16.98
C ARG A 62 -9.56 6.24 15.73
N TRP A 63 -9.01 5.78 14.60
CA TRP A 63 -9.74 5.71 13.34
C TRP A 63 -10.78 4.60 13.31
N ASP A 64 -10.58 3.58 14.14
CA ASP A 64 -11.48 2.43 14.25
C ASP A 64 -12.59 2.57 15.30
N ARG A 65 -12.80 3.74 15.89
CA ARG A 65 -13.79 3.94 16.97
C ARG A 65 -15.19 3.38 16.67
N ASN A 66 -15.56 3.29 15.41
CA ASN A 66 -16.86 2.76 14.96
C ASN A 66 -16.70 1.45 14.16
N GLY A 67 -15.60 0.72 14.32
CA GLY A 67 -15.34 -0.54 13.59
C GLY A 67 -15.16 -0.36 12.07
N ARG A 68 -14.73 0.82 11.62
CA ARG A 68 -14.69 1.18 10.19
C ARG A 68 -13.32 1.02 9.55
N LEU A 69 -12.26 0.96 10.34
CA LEU A 69 -10.91 0.82 9.79
C LEU A 69 -10.71 -0.63 9.30
N THR A 70 -10.50 -0.78 8.02
CA THR A 70 -10.22 -2.08 7.39
C THR A 70 -8.81 -2.54 7.74
N GLY A 71 -7.83 -1.63 7.63
CA GLY A 71 -6.45 -1.99 7.86
C GLY A 71 -5.48 -0.83 7.69
N ILE A 72 -4.21 -1.21 7.66
CA ILE A 72 -3.07 -0.31 7.54
C ILE A 72 -2.33 -0.64 6.25
N GLN A 73 -1.91 0.38 5.52
CA GLN A 73 -1.03 0.24 4.37
C GLN A 73 0.31 0.92 4.63
N ILE A 74 1.38 0.22 4.33
CA ILE A 74 2.74 0.78 4.31
C ILE A 74 3.10 1.15 2.89
N ASP A 75 3.40 2.43 2.68
CA ASP A 75 3.91 2.98 1.42
C ASP A 75 5.43 3.15 1.54
N PHE A 76 6.17 2.22 0.96
CA PHE A 76 7.63 2.19 1.00
C PHE A 76 8.21 1.72 -0.33
N ASP A 77 9.01 2.57 -0.95
CA ASP A 77 9.69 2.30 -2.22
C ASP A 77 10.91 1.40 -2.00
N SER A 78 10.71 0.12 -1.76
CA SER A 78 11.80 -0.86 -1.63
C SER A 78 12.36 -1.25 -2.98
N SER A 79 13.68 -1.24 -3.11
CA SER A 79 14.32 -1.89 -4.26
C SER A 79 14.13 -3.41 -4.22
N THR A 80 14.18 -4.05 -5.38
CA THR A 80 14.05 -5.52 -5.50
C THR A 80 15.08 -6.28 -4.63
N GLY A 81 16.30 -5.70 -4.48
CA GLY A 81 17.36 -6.30 -3.65
C GLY A 81 17.12 -6.21 -2.14
N GLU A 82 16.24 -5.31 -1.70
CA GLU A 82 15.95 -5.05 -0.28
C GLU A 82 14.64 -5.70 0.21
N LEU A 83 13.93 -6.41 -0.68
CA LEU A 83 12.61 -7.01 -0.37
C LEU A 83 12.61 -7.96 0.82
N ARG A 84 13.70 -8.70 1.05
CA ARG A 84 13.82 -9.56 2.24
C ARG A 84 13.75 -8.75 3.53
N GLY A 85 14.48 -7.65 3.60
CA GLY A 85 14.46 -6.74 4.76
C GLY A 85 13.09 -6.11 4.96
N TYR A 86 12.45 -5.72 3.85
CA TYR A 86 11.09 -5.18 3.87
C TYR A 86 10.07 -6.21 4.35
N ALA A 87 10.13 -7.45 3.85
CA ALA A 87 9.25 -8.53 4.32
C ALA A 87 9.41 -8.81 5.82
N GLN A 88 10.64 -8.79 6.33
CA GLN A 88 10.92 -8.95 7.77
C GLN A 88 10.32 -7.79 8.60
N PHE A 89 10.41 -6.56 8.09
CA PHE A 89 9.77 -5.42 8.75
C PHE A 89 8.25 -5.58 8.78
N LEU A 90 7.62 -5.95 7.66
CA LEU A 90 6.17 -6.17 7.59
C LEU A 90 5.71 -7.31 8.51
N ALA A 91 6.50 -8.39 8.62
CA ALA A 91 6.21 -9.48 9.55
C ALA A 91 6.22 -8.98 11.02
N ARG A 92 7.24 -8.20 11.41
CA ARG A 92 7.28 -7.59 12.77
C ARG A 92 6.11 -6.63 13.01
N LEU A 93 5.68 -5.88 11.99
CA LEU A 93 4.50 -5.03 12.10
C LEU A 93 3.23 -5.87 12.24
N ARG A 94 3.11 -6.97 11.46
CA ARG A 94 1.97 -7.91 11.54
C ARG A 94 1.79 -8.47 12.96
N GLU A 95 2.89 -8.86 13.61
CA GLU A 95 2.87 -9.38 15.00
C GLU A 95 2.35 -8.36 16.04
N ARG A 96 2.49 -7.06 15.74
CA ARG A 96 2.03 -5.98 16.63
C ARG A 96 0.60 -5.51 16.36
N LEU A 97 0.09 -5.80 15.16
CA LEU A 97 -1.26 -5.38 14.78
C LEU A 97 -2.31 -6.34 15.36
N PRO A 98 -3.42 -5.82 15.92
CA PRO A 98 -4.59 -6.65 16.22
C PRO A 98 -5.05 -7.42 14.98
N ASP A 99 -5.42 -8.71 15.15
CA ASP A 99 -5.80 -9.64 14.07
C ASP A 99 -6.94 -9.12 13.17
N ARG A 100 -7.80 -8.27 13.70
CA ARG A 100 -8.90 -7.66 12.96
C ARG A 100 -8.48 -6.66 11.89
N PHE A 101 -7.27 -6.09 11.98
CA PHE A 101 -6.76 -5.18 10.96
C PHE A 101 -6.01 -5.93 9.88
N LYS A 102 -6.36 -5.64 8.65
CA LYS A 102 -5.60 -6.08 7.49
C LYS A 102 -4.31 -5.27 7.36
N LEU A 103 -3.29 -5.89 6.79
CA LEU A 103 -2.03 -5.24 6.43
C LEU A 103 -1.83 -5.27 4.92
N SER A 104 -1.63 -4.11 4.33
CA SER A 104 -1.34 -3.91 2.92
C SER A 104 0.01 -3.22 2.76
N ALA A 105 0.62 -3.34 1.60
CA ALA A 105 1.81 -2.58 1.23
C ALA A 105 1.72 -2.12 -0.22
N THR A 106 2.37 -0.99 -0.55
CA THR A 106 2.67 -0.66 -1.94
C THR A 106 3.83 -1.50 -2.44
N GLY A 107 3.82 -1.82 -3.71
CA GLY A 107 4.87 -2.57 -4.39
C GLY A 107 5.20 -1.96 -5.74
N LEU A 108 6.46 -2.08 -6.16
CA LEU A 108 6.88 -1.62 -7.48
C LEU A 108 6.50 -2.64 -8.55
N LEU A 109 6.24 -2.15 -9.75
CA LEU A 109 5.76 -2.93 -10.89
C LEU A 109 6.72 -4.06 -11.31
N ASP A 110 8.01 -3.87 -11.07
CA ASP A 110 9.08 -4.80 -11.44
C ASP A 110 9.28 -5.96 -10.44
N TRP A 111 8.79 -5.85 -9.19
CA TRP A 111 9.00 -6.88 -8.17
C TRP A 111 8.56 -8.28 -8.62
N PRO A 112 7.34 -8.47 -9.17
CA PRO A 112 6.87 -9.80 -9.55
C PRO A 112 7.71 -10.45 -10.65
N ALA A 113 8.40 -9.65 -11.46
CA ALA A 113 9.25 -10.13 -12.55
C ALA A 113 10.70 -10.44 -12.13
N HIS A 114 11.24 -9.67 -11.17
CA HIS A 114 12.67 -9.67 -10.88
C HIS A 114 13.02 -10.09 -9.44
N ALA A 115 12.06 -10.06 -8.50
CA ALA A 115 12.33 -10.49 -7.13
C ALA A 115 12.47 -12.01 -7.02
N ARG A 116 13.16 -12.45 -5.98
CA ARG A 116 13.25 -13.88 -5.66
C ARG A 116 11.89 -14.38 -5.17
N LYS A 117 11.54 -15.59 -5.56
CA LYS A 117 10.26 -16.23 -5.16
C LYS A 117 10.10 -16.31 -3.64
N GLU A 118 11.20 -16.56 -2.92
CA GLU A 118 11.22 -16.64 -1.47
C GLU A 118 10.89 -15.30 -0.80
N ASP A 119 11.35 -14.18 -1.39
CA ASP A 119 11.07 -12.85 -0.87
C ASP A 119 9.61 -12.45 -1.13
N LEU A 120 9.05 -12.80 -2.30
CA LEU A 120 7.62 -12.63 -2.60
C LEU A 120 6.73 -13.50 -1.70
N ALA A 121 7.15 -14.74 -1.40
CA ALA A 121 6.45 -15.62 -0.48
C ALA A 121 6.47 -15.07 0.96
N ALA A 122 7.61 -14.48 1.39
CA ALA A 122 7.72 -13.84 2.70
C ALA A 122 6.80 -12.61 2.82
N LEU A 123 6.68 -11.79 1.76
CA LEU A 123 5.70 -10.70 1.70
C LEU A 123 4.27 -11.23 1.82
N ALA A 124 3.94 -12.30 1.08
CA ALA A 124 2.61 -12.91 1.13
C ALA A 124 2.27 -13.50 2.51
N GLY A 125 3.26 -13.93 3.28
CA GLY A 125 3.09 -14.41 4.65
C GLY A 125 2.76 -13.31 5.66
N ALA A 126 3.08 -12.05 5.35
CA ALA A 126 2.86 -10.90 6.23
C ALA A 126 1.65 -10.06 5.82
N LEU A 127 1.27 -10.05 4.55
CA LEU A 127 0.30 -9.15 3.95
C LEU A 127 -1.02 -9.84 3.61
N ASP A 128 -2.12 -9.11 3.75
CA ASP A 128 -3.44 -9.50 3.25
C ASP A 128 -3.66 -9.12 1.78
N GLU A 129 -3.02 -8.05 1.32
CA GLU A 129 -3.01 -7.62 -0.08
C GLU A 129 -1.76 -6.78 -0.38
N ILE A 130 -1.44 -6.63 -1.67
CA ILE A 130 -0.43 -5.71 -2.17
C ILE A 130 -1.02 -4.79 -3.24
N VAL A 131 -0.60 -3.52 -3.24
CA VAL A 131 -1.01 -2.53 -4.23
C VAL A 131 0.18 -2.20 -5.13
N ILE A 132 0.17 -2.72 -6.35
CA ILE A 132 1.28 -2.57 -7.31
C ILE A 132 1.15 -1.24 -8.05
N GLN A 133 2.17 -0.40 -7.94
CA GLN A 133 2.22 0.91 -8.58
C GLN A 133 2.54 0.76 -10.07
N THR A 134 1.65 1.26 -10.94
CA THR A 134 1.85 1.31 -12.39
C THR A 134 2.29 2.69 -12.87
N TYR A 135 2.70 3.55 -11.96
CA TYR A 135 3.10 4.93 -12.23
C TYR A 135 4.36 5.32 -11.46
N GLN A 136 5.01 6.38 -11.92
CA GLN A 136 6.10 7.05 -11.25
C GLN A 136 5.82 8.55 -11.22
N GLY A 137 5.77 9.13 -10.02
CA GLY A 137 5.33 10.51 -9.85
C GLY A 137 3.90 10.74 -10.34
N SER A 138 3.73 11.55 -11.38
CA SER A 138 2.43 11.86 -11.99
C SER A 138 2.18 11.15 -13.33
N THR A 139 3.03 10.21 -13.72
CA THR A 139 3.00 9.60 -15.07
C THR A 139 2.90 8.09 -14.97
N THR A 140 2.02 7.50 -15.77
CA THR A 140 1.98 6.04 -15.94
C THR A 140 3.32 5.54 -16.51
N ILE A 141 3.85 4.46 -15.95
CA ILE A 141 5.10 3.83 -16.42
C ILE A 141 4.88 3.36 -17.86
N PRO A 142 5.69 3.80 -18.82
CA PRO A 142 5.64 3.26 -20.16
C PRO A 142 5.77 1.74 -20.15
N GLU A 143 5.13 1.07 -21.09
CA GLU A 143 5.23 -0.39 -21.26
C GLU A 143 4.81 -1.21 -20.02
N TYR A 144 4.04 -0.64 -19.10
CA TYR A 144 3.54 -1.35 -17.90
C TYR A 144 2.90 -2.72 -18.26
N ALA A 145 2.33 -2.83 -19.45
CA ALA A 145 1.63 -4.03 -19.90
C ALA A 145 2.53 -5.28 -19.90
N GLN A 146 3.82 -5.14 -20.15
CA GLN A 146 4.77 -6.27 -20.15
C GLN A 146 4.95 -6.91 -18.76
N TYR A 147 4.64 -6.18 -17.68
CA TYR A 147 4.77 -6.67 -16.30
C TYR A 147 3.51 -7.35 -15.79
N ILE A 148 2.36 -7.16 -16.44
CA ILE A 148 1.07 -7.62 -15.90
C ILE A 148 1.00 -9.14 -15.74
N ASP A 149 1.60 -9.89 -16.65
CA ASP A 149 1.64 -11.36 -16.52
C ASP A 149 2.50 -11.81 -15.32
N ALA A 150 3.51 -11.05 -14.95
CA ALA A 150 4.26 -11.30 -13.72
C ALA A 150 3.43 -10.94 -12.48
N VAL A 151 2.72 -9.81 -12.50
CA VAL A 151 1.82 -9.38 -11.41
C VAL A 151 0.75 -10.44 -11.13
N ARG A 152 0.16 -11.04 -12.15
CA ARG A 152 -0.81 -12.13 -12.01
C ARG A 152 -0.26 -13.37 -11.30
N ARG A 153 1.06 -13.55 -11.24
CA ARG A 153 1.71 -14.67 -10.54
C ARG A 153 2.03 -14.38 -9.07
N LEU A 154 1.70 -13.19 -8.58
CA LEU A 154 1.86 -12.88 -7.16
C LEU A 154 1.12 -13.90 -6.28
N PRO A 155 1.73 -14.36 -5.18
CA PRO A 155 1.14 -15.40 -4.32
C PRO A 155 0.10 -14.86 -3.32
N LEU A 156 -0.38 -13.63 -3.49
CA LEU A 156 -1.34 -12.97 -2.61
C LEU A 156 -2.31 -12.08 -3.41
N PRO A 157 -3.46 -11.67 -2.84
CA PRO A 157 -4.37 -10.70 -3.46
C PRO A 157 -3.66 -9.40 -3.81
N TYR A 158 -4.00 -8.81 -4.96
CA TYR A 158 -3.37 -7.56 -5.40
C TYR A 158 -4.37 -6.57 -6.00
N ARG A 159 -4.02 -5.29 -5.91
CA ARG A 159 -4.65 -4.19 -6.65
C ARG A 159 -3.60 -3.54 -7.55
N LEU A 160 -4.05 -2.83 -8.59
CA LEU A 160 -3.18 -1.98 -9.40
C LEU A 160 -3.43 -0.52 -9.03
N ALA A 161 -2.35 0.18 -8.70
CA ALA A 161 -2.40 1.61 -8.42
C ALA A 161 -2.18 2.41 -9.69
N LEU A 162 -3.15 3.23 -10.03
CA LEU A 162 -3.13 4.15 -11.17
C LEU A 162 -2.92 5.58 -10.63
N VAL A 163 -2.36 6.45 -11.44
CA VAL A 163 -2.29 7.88 -11.12
C VAL A 163 -3.46 8.62 -11.76
N GLU A 164 -4.00 9.62 -11.06
CA GLU A 164 -5.05 10.50 -11.59
C GLU A 164 -4.61 11.12 -12.92
N GLN A 165 -5.47 11.04 -13.95
CA GLN A 165 -5.21 11.48 -15.33
C GLN A 165 -4.10 10.72 -16.08
N GLY A 166 -3.53 9.68 -15.49
CA GLY A 166 -2.57 8.80 -16.17
C GLY A 166 -3.24 7.98 -17.27
N GLU A 167 -2.49 7.72 -18.33
CA GLU A 167 -2.95 6.84 -19.41
C GLU A 167 -3.01 5.40 -18.90
N TRP A 168 -4.17 4.75 -19.07
CA TRP A 168 -4.37 3.37 -18.64
C TRP A 168 -5.27 2.62 -19.61
N GLN A 169 -4.79 1.49 -20.07
CA GLN A 169 -5.58 0.52 -20.81
C GLN A 169 -5.62 -0.79 -20.02
N ALA A 170 -6.82 -1.18 -19.58
CA ALA A 170 -6.98 -2.41 -18.81
C ALA A 170 -6.54 -3.63 -19.64
N PRO A 171 -5.63 -4.47 -19.12
CA PRO A 171 -5.27 -5.71 -19.78
C PRO A 171 -6.49 -6.61 -19.95
N PRO A 172 -6.61 -7.33 -21.08
CA PRO A 172 -7.70 -8.28 -21.29
C PRO A 172 -7.68 -9.33 -20.18
N ASP A 173 -8.88 -9.75 -19.76
CA ASP A 173 -9.10 -10.80 -18.76
C ASP A 173 -8.56 -10.55 -17.35
N LEU A 174 -8.05 -9.35 -17.04
CA LEU A 174 -7.59 -9.02 -15.70
C LEU A 174 -8.70 -9.21 -14.66
N ALA A 175 -9.92 -8.84 -15.00
CA ALA A 175 -11.10 -8.99 -14.13
C ALA A 175 -11.48 -10.45 -13.82
N ARG A 176 -10.92 -11.42 -14.55
CA ARG A 176 -11.12 -12.86 -14.31
C ARG A 176 -10.09 -13.46 -13.35
N ASP A 177 -9.03 -12.72 -13.02
CA ASP A 177 -8.04 -13.16 -12.03
C ASP A 177 -8.65 -13.09 -10.64
N GLU A 178 -8.78 -14.23 -9.97
CA GLU A 178 -9.40 -14.34 -8.64
C GLU A 178 -8.63 -13.58 -7.55
N ARG A 179 -7.35 -13.26 -7.78
CA ARG A 179 -6.52 -12.48 -6.84
C ARG A 179 -6.59 -10.98 -7.10
N PHE A 180 -7.10 -10.55 -8.26
CA PHE A 180 -7.25 -9.13 -8.56
C PHE A 180 -8.41 -8.52 -7.76
N ARG A 181 -8.12 -7.49 -6.97
CA ARG A 181 -9.05 -6.77 -6.10
C ARG A 181 -9.46 -5.39 -6.62
N GLY A 182 -9.15 -5.09 -7.88
CA GLY A 182 -9.51 -3.82 -8.52
C GLY A 182 -8.37 -2.80 -8.52
N TYR A 183 -8.75 -1.55 -8.69
CA TYR A 183 -7.82 -0.44 -8.85
C TYR A 183 -7.82 0.49 -7.64
N VAL A 184 -6.66 1.11 -7.37
CA VAL A 184 -6.51 2.26 -6.47
C VAL A 184 -6.06 3.43 -7.33
N VAL A 185 -6.78 4.55 -7.30
CA VAL A 185 -6.37 5.76 -8.02
C VAL A 185 -5.68 6.71 -7.06
N PHE A 186 -4.40 6.99 -7.31
CA PHE A 186 -3.64 7.98 -6.58
C PHE A 186 -4.02 9.38 -7.06
N LEU A 187 -4.60 10.17 -6.16
CA LEU A 187 -5.02 11.54 -6.45
C LEU A 187 -3.85 12.50 -6.32
N LEU A 188 -3.62 13.31 -7.35
CA LEU A 188 -2.57 14.32 -7.34
C LEU A 188 -3.01 15.53 -6.52
N ALA A 189 -2.11 16.08 -5.69
CA ALA A 189 -2.33 17.37 -5.08
C ALA A 189 -2.46 18.47 -6.17
N ASP A 190 -3.26 19.51 -5.91
CA ASP A 190 -3.57 20.56 -6.90
C ASP A 190 -2.33 21.20 -7.58
N ARG A 191 -1.19 21.19 -6.89
CA ARG A 191 0.10 21.67 -7.44
C ARG A 191 0.64 20.85 -8.62
N PHE A 192 0.14 19.62 -8.81
CA PHE A 192 0.54 18.71 -9.90
C PHE A 192 -0.52 18.60 -11.01
N LYS A 193 -1.64 19.31 -10.90
CA LYS A 193 -2.73 19.31 -11.89
C LYS A 193 -2.51 20.40 -12.95
N ARG A 194 -1.33 20.46 -13.58
CA ARG A 194 -1.05 21.37 -14.69
C ARG A 194 -0.86 20.59 -15.98
#